data_f2f183cf53ad8ba4527b638cf19d1075
#
_entry.id   f2f183cf53ad8ba4527b638cf19d1075
#
_cell.length_a   1.000
_cell.length_b   1.000
_cell.length_c   1.000
_cell.angle_alpha   90.00
_cell.angle_beta   90.00
_cell.angle_gamma   90.00
#
_symmetry.space_group_name_H-M   'P 1'
#
loop_
_entity.id
_entity.type
_entity.pdbx_description
1 polymer ?
#
loop_
_entity_poly.entity_id
_entity_poly.type
_entity_poly.pdbx_seq_one_letter_code
_entity_poly.pdbx_strand_id
1 'polypeptide(L)'
;MIFLGRGRPTPKNGVWGGFLATALLAGVSLRGQPVKPPGPEPVIDSGTVFRSDTRVVDLHATVMDSGGHLVTNLPRQAFTVYENGVQQMITNFKREDVPVSLGLIVDNSGSMRDKRSKVEAAALTLVKDSNPQDEVFVVNFNDEAYKDLPHGKDFTSDIKEMEEALKRIDSRGGTAMRDAIRFSIDHLKEKAHREKKVLVVVTDGNDNSSLVTLQNVVRASQQSGVLIYPVGLLSEEVPEEARRAQQALGALAEATGGETFFPKEVSEVERIAHTVAHNIRNQYSIVYTPADQSMDGTFRQIKVTVNAPGPLTVRSRSGYYATPDQAVGSTRAPAR
;
A
#
# COMPACT_ATOMS: atom_id res chain seq x y z
N MET A 1 -17.71 57.27 11.70
CA MET A 1 -16.93 57.83 12.79
C MET A 1 -15.59 57.08 12.75
N ILE A 2 -14.63 57.47 11.90
CA ILE A 2 -13.52 58.45 12.12
C ILE A 2 -12.61 57.95 13.25
N PHE A 3 -11.39 57.56 12.97
CA PHE A 3 -10.03 58.08 12.89
C PHE A 3 -9.04 56.92 12.88
N LEU A 4 -8.15 56.73 11.93
CA LEU A 4 -6.89 57.38 11.53
C LEU A 4 -5.74 57.37 12.58
N GLY A 5 -4.57 56.92 12.11
CA GLY A 5 -3.24 57.30 12.63
C GLY A 5 -2.20 56.21 12.45
N ARG A 6 -1.46 56.09 11.39
CA ARG A 6 -0.16 56.67 10.95
C ARG A 6 0.99 56.55 11.94
N GLY A 7 2.11 56.01 11.43
CA GLY A 7 3.45 56.40 11.87
C GLY A 7 4.59 55.42 11.62
N ARG A 8 5.28 55.53 10.47
CA ARG A 8 6.71 55.16 10.32
C ARG A 8 7.55 56.31 10.85
N PRO A 9 8.79 56.05 11.27
CA PRO A 9 9.91 56.55 10.48
C PRO A 9 11.19 55.68 10.42
N THR A 10 11.89 55.82 9.33
CA THR A 10 13.33 55.65 9.08
C THR A 10 14.07 56.99 9.33
N PRO A 11 15.37 57.11 9.06
CA PRO A 11 16.63 56.47 9.47
C PRO A 11 17.63 57.47 10.06
N LYS A 12 18.85 57.09 10.48
CA LYS A 12 19.97 58.02 10.55
C LYS A 12 21.35 57.33 10.43
N ASN A 13 22.09 57.87 9.48
CA ASN A 13 23.51 57.72 9.20
C ASN A 13 24.41 58.14 10.37
N GLY A 14 25.58 57.53 10.47
CA GLY A 14 26.71 58.02 11.28
C GLY A 14 28.04 57.59 10.65
N VAL A 15 28.68 58.55 10.04
CA VAL A 15 30.04 58.54 9.45
C VAL A 15 31.06 58.94 10.53
N TRP A 16 32.35 58.66 10.31
CA TRP A 16 33.59 59.11 10.92
C TRP A 16 34.41 57.97 11.54
N GLY A 17 35.68 57.78 11.32
CA GLY A 17 36.77 58.68 10.80
C GLY A 17 38.03 57.83 10.72
N GLY A 18 38.94 58.24 9.87
CA GLY A 18 40.21 57.64 9.52
C GLY A 18 41.31 57.71 10.54
N PHE A 19 42.29 56.86 10.37
CA PHE A 19 43.65 57.07 10.83
C PHE A 19 44.65 56.59 9.78
N LEU A 20 45.44 57.57 9.26
CA LEU A 20 46.67 57.36 8.50
C LEU A 20 47.78 56.94 9.46
N ALA A 21 48.51 55.90 9.12
CA ALA A 21 49.82 55.64 9.68
C ALA A 21 50.79 55.26 8.54
N THR A 22 51.67 56.15 8.24
CA THR A 22 52.83 56.02 7.35
C THR A 22 53.95 55.26 8.05
N ALA A 23 54.46 54.18 7.43
CA ALA A 23 55.76 53.62 7.88
C ALA A 23 56.57 53.04 6.71
N LEU A 24 57.75 53.50 6.64
CA LEU A 24 58.91 53.35 5.79
C LEU A 24 59.16 51.99 5.12
N LEU A 25 59.64 52.13 3.89
CA LEU A 25 60.32 51.15 3.07
C LEU A 25 61.63 50.65 3.69
N ALA A 26 61.83 49.39 3.80
CA ALA A 26 63.15 48.74 3.81
C ALA A 26 63.12 47.64 2.73
N GLY A 27 63.85 47.88 1.67
CA GLY A 27 64.00 46.96 0.56
C GLY A 27 64.88 45.77 0.93
N VAL A 28 64.36 44.56 0.75
CA VAL A 28 65.13 43.32 0.68
C VAL A 28 64.88 42.69 -0.68
N SER A 29 65.89 42.74 -1.55
CA SER A 29 65.89 42.05 -2.83
C SER A 29 66.08 40.55 -2.60
N LEU A 30 64.98 39.76 -2.66
CA LEU A 30 65.04 38.30 -2.81
C LEU A 30 64.97 38.00 -4.31
N ARG A 31 66.03 37.36 -4.83
CA ARG A 31 66.04 36.74 -6.15
C ARG A 31 65.00 35.66 -6.19
N GLY A 32 63.95 35.86 -6.98
CA GLY A 32 62.93 34.84 -7.26
C GLY A 32 63.53 33.69 -8.05
N GLN A 33 63.37 32.48 -7.54
CA GLN A 33 63.49 31.24 -8.33
C GLN A 33 62.27 31.11 -9.26
N PRO A 34 62.42 30.61 -10.50
CA PRO A 34 61.29 30.42 -11.38
C PRO A 34 60.36 29.34 -10.82
N VAL A 35 59.15 29.72 -10.48
CA VAL A 35 58.07 28.78 -10.08
C VAL A 35 57.66 28.02 -11.34
N LYS A 36 57.89 26.71 -11.30
CA LYS A 36 57.35 25.76 -12.32
C LYS A 36 55.84 25.88 -12.33
N PRO A 37 55.16 26.05 -13.50
CA PRO A 37 53.71 26.09 -13.55
C PRO A 37 53.16 24.79 -13.00
N PRO A 38 52.05 24.83 -12.22
CA PRO A 38 51.38 23.60 -11.76
C PRO A 38 50.98 22.76 -12.96
N GLY A 39 51.36 21.51 -12.94
CA GLY A 39 50.88 20.51 -13.91
C GLY A 39 49.37 20.42 -13.88
N PRO A 40 48.72 19.95 -14.94
CA PRO A 40 47.25 19.77 -14.96
C PRO A 40 46.86 18.91 -13.78
N GLU A 41 45.93 19.44 -12.95
CA GLU A 41 45.30 18.66 -11.89
C GLU A 41 44.66 17.42 -12.51
N PRO A 42 44.75 16.24 -11.84
CA PRO A 42 44.07 15.07 -12.33
C PRO A 42 42.57 15.38 -12.41
N VAL A 43 42.01 15.34 -13.59
CA VAL A 43 40.58 15.35 -13.81
C VAL A 43 40.08 14.10 -13.09
N ILE A 44 39.51 14.26 -11.91
CA ILE A 44 38.74 13.20 -11.26
C ILE A 44 37.56 13.02 -12.19
N ASP A 45 37.63 12.00 -13.04
CA ASP A 45 36.50 11.47 -13.76
C ASP A 45 35.46 11.10 -12.69
N SER A 46 34.51 12.00 -12.48
CA SER A 46 33.33 11.69 -11.68
C SER A 46 32.60 10.61 -12.46
N GLY A 47 33.04 9.37 -12.23
CA GLY A 47 32.40 8.18 -12.81
C GLY A 47 30.92 8.33 -12.60
N THR A 48 30.22 8.56 -13.68
CA THR A 48 28.76 8.58 -13.71
C THR A 48 28.33 7.21 -13.21
N VAL A 49 27.99 7.11 -11.93
CA VAL A 49 27.38 5.91 -11.36
C VAL A 49 26.03 5.77 -12.04
N PHE A 50 25.98 5.01 -13.12
CA PHE A 50 24.73 4.57 -13.70
C PHE A 50 24.05 3.66 -12.64
N ARG A 51 23.20 4.25 -11.82
CA ARG A 51 22.23 3.47 -11.05
C ARG A 51 21.20 2.94 -12.04
N SER A 52 21.37 1.72 -12.46
CA SER A 52 20.30 0.98 -13.10
C SER A 52 19.35 0.52 -12.01
N ASP A 53 18.32 1.31 -11.74
CA ASP A 53 17.22 0.88 -10.88
C ASP A 53 16.43 -0.17 -11.65
N THR A 54 16.81 -1.42 -11.48
CA THR A 54 16.08 -2.54 -12.07
C THR A 54 14.77 -2.73 -11.32
N ARG A 55 13.65 -2.53 -12.00
CA ARG A 55 12.33 -2.78 -11.44
C ARG A 55 12.17 -4.26 -11.13
N VAL A 56 11.66 -4.57 -9.96
CA VAL A 56 11.21 -5.90 -9.57
C VAL A 56 9.71 -5.89 -9.31
N VAL A 57 9.07 -7.01 -9.54
CA VAL A 57 7.64 -7.20 -9.28
C VAL A 57 7.47 -8.28 -8.23
N ASP A 58 6.83 -7.91 -7.13
CA ASP A 58 6.45 -8.85 -6.07
C ASP A 58 5.01 -9.31 -6.25
N LEU A 59 4.79 -10.61 -6.17
CA LEU A 59 3.51 -11.28 -6.29
C LEU A 59 3.24 -12.11 -5.05
N HIS A 60 2.02 -12.01 -4.56
CA HIS A 60 1.49 -12.95 -3.58
C HIS A 60 0.56 -13.93 -4.29
N ALA A 61 0.87 -15.22 -4.20
CA ALA A 61 0.07 -16.27 -4.82
C ALA A 61 -0.51 -17.23 -3.78
N THR A 62 -1.80 -17.48 -3.88
CA THR A 62 -2.51 -18.50 -3.11
C THR A 62 -2.78 -19.68 -4.02
N VAL A 63 -2.45 -20.90 -3.58
CA VAL A 63 -2.73 -22.13 -4.32
C VAL A 63 -3.69 -22.99 -3.52
N MET A 64 -4.77 -23.45 -4.15
CA MET A 64 -5.79 -24.29 -3.52
C MET A 64 -6.03 -25.53 -4.35
N ASP A 65 -6.38 -26.62 -3.66
CA ASP A 65 -6.87 -27.85 -4.28
C ASP A 65 -8.36 -27.72 -4.67
N SER A 66 -8.93 -28.79 -5.27
CA SER A 66 -10.33 -28.85 -5.65
C SER A 66 -11.31 -28.83 -4.46
N GLY A 67 -10.84 -29.11 -3.25
CA GLY A 67 -11.60 -29.01 -2.00
C GLY A 67 -11.56 -27.62 -1.38
N GLY A 68 -10.82 -26.68 -1.98
CA GLY A 68 -10.62 -25.34 -1.43
C GLY A 68 -9.58 -25.28 -0.29
N HIS A 69 -8.79 -26.32 -0.06
CA HIS A 69 -7.73 -26.31 0.94
C HIS A 69 -6.45 -25.70 0.35
N LEU A 70 -5.74 -24.96 1.19
CA LEU A 70 -4.46 -24.37 0.79
C LEU A 70 -3.41 -25.46 0.55
N VAL A 71 -2.72 -25.34 -0.60
CA VAL A 71 -1.54 -26.15 -0.93
C VAL A 71 -0.31 -25.30 -0.68
N THR A 72 0.38 -25.57 0.42
CA THR A 72 1.44 -24.69 0.95
C THR A 72 2.84 -25.27 0.87
N ASN A 73 3.04 -26.42 0.26
CA ASN A 73 4.31 -27.18 0.23
C ASN A 73 4.93 -27.31 -1.17
N LEU A 74 4.48 -26.48 -2.14
CA LEU A 74 4.99 -26.53 -3.49
C LEU A 74 6.37 -25.88 -3.61
N PRO A 75 7.32 -26.51 -4.32
CA PRO A 75 8.63 -25.94 -4.55
C PRO A 75 8.58 -24.85 -5.64
N ARG A 76 9.59 -23.96 -5.66
CA ARG A 76 9.72 -22.89 -6.67
C ARG A 76 9.55 -23.40 -8.11
N GLN A 77 10.09 -24.57 -8.43
CA GLN A 77 10.07 -25.17 -9.78
C GLN A 77 8.67 -25.50 -10.26
N ALA A 78 7.69 -25.63 -9.34
CA ALA A 78 6.30 -25.83 -9.73
C ALA A 78 5.65 -24.56 -10.31
N PHE A 79 6.22 -23.38 -10.05
CA PHE A 79 5.63 -22.10 -10.45
C PHE A 79 6.23 -21.57 -11.74
N THR A 80 5.37 -21.05 -12.61
CA THR A 80 5.75 -20.28 -13.79
C THR A 80 4.97 -18.97 -13.81
N VAL A 81 5.67 -17.86 -13.99
CA VAL A 81 5.10 -16.51 -14.10
C VAL A 81 5.16 -16.05 -15.55
N TYR A 82 4.07 -15.49 -16.04
CA TYR A 82 3.99 -14.84 -17.34
C TYR A 82 3.59 -13.37 -17.17
N GLU A 83 4.27 -12.49 -17.91
CA GLU A 83 3.87 -11.08 -18.08
C GLU A 83 3.57 -10.84 -19.54
N ASN A 84 2.37 -10.37 -19.87
CA ASN A 84 1.89 -10.21 -21.25
C ASN A 84 2.12 -11.47 -22.12
N GLY A 85 1.98 -12.66 -21.54
CA GLY A 85 2.20 -13.94 -22.21
C GLY A 85 3.67 -14.37 -22.32
N VAL A 86 4.63 -13.53 -21.92
CA VAL A 86 6.07 -13.85 -21.93
C VAL A 86 6.47 -14.41 -20.56
N GLN A 87 7.10 -15.58 -20.56
CA GLN A 87 7.59 -16.20 -19.31
C GLN A 87 8.67 -15.34 -18.66
N GLN A 88 8.56 -15.16 -17.35
CA GLN A 88 9.48 -14.36 -16.54
C GLN A 88 10.33 -15.24 -15.63
N MET A 89 11.58 -14.80 -15.38
CA MET A 89 12.48 -15.49 -14.48
C MET A 89 12.18 -15.08 -13.03
N ILE A 90 11.75 -16.05 -12.21
CA ILE A 90 11.56 -15.85 -10.77
C ILE A 90 12.94 -15.63 -10.14
N THR A 91 13.17 -14.49 -9.52
CA THR A 91 14.45 -14.13 -8.88
C THR A 91 14.45 -14.44 -7.38
N ASN A 92 13.29 -14.32 -6.72
CA ASN A 92 13.13 -14.71 -5.33
C ASN A 92 11.82 -15.47 -5.14
N PHE A 93 11.84 -16.45 -4.23
CA PHE A 93 10.67 -17.28 -3.91
C PHE A 93 10.71 -17.62 -2.44
N LYS A 94 9.68 -17.24 -1.72
CA LYS A 94 9.55 -17.51 -0.29
C LYS A 94 8.16 -17.99 0.04
N ARG A 95 8.09 -18.79 1.08
CA ARG A 95 6.87 -19.13 1.79
C ARG A 95 7.13 -18.81 3.26
N GLU A 96 6.79 -17.62 3.63
CA GLU A 96 7.00 -17.13 4.99
C GLU A 96 5.74 -16.35 5.42
N ASP A 97 5.42 -16.46 6.70
CA ASP A 97 4.45 -15.58 7.34
C ASP A 97 5.12 -14.21 7.55
N VAL A 98 4.98 -13.34 6.55
CA VAL A 98 5.53 -11.99 6.62
C VAL A 98 4.52 -11.03 7.24
N PRO A 99 4.97 -10.11 8.12
CA PRO A 99 4.08 -9.10 8.69
C PRO A 99 3.43 -8.23 7.61
N VAL A 100 2.18 -7.82 7.85
CA VAL A 100 1.39 -7.04 6.92
C VAL A 100 0.93 -5.70 7.51
N SER A 101 0.69 -4.72 6.63
CA SER A 101 -0.12 -3.55 6.96
C SER A 101 -1.57 -3.85 6.55
N LEU A 102 -2.44 -4.03 7.55
CA LEU A 102 -3.82 -4.50 7.39
C LEU A 102 -4.82 -3.36 7.61
N GLY A 103 -5.66 -3.10 6.63
CA GLY A 103 -6.82 -2.23 6.79
C GLY A 103 -8.11 -3.03 6.96
N LEU A 104 -8.83 -2.77 8.03
CA LEU A 104 -10.19 -3.25 8.24
C LEU A 104 -11.16 -2.16 7.80
N ILE A 105 -11.91 -2.41 6.72
CA ILE A 105 -12.88 -1.49 6.15
C ILE A 105 -14.28 -2.04 6.43
N VAL A 106 -14.99 -1.39 7.33
CA VAL A 106 -16.27 -1.91 7.86
C VAL A 106 -17.40 -0.97 7.49
N ASP A 107 -18.40 -1.54 6.83
CA ASP A 107 -19.64 -0.88 6.52
C ASP A 107 -20.41 -0.54 7.80
N ASN A 108 -20.78 0.72 7.91
CA ASN A 108 -21.53 1.28 9.01
C ASN A 108 -22.82 1.97 8.53
N SER A 109 -23.34 1.51 7.40
CA SER A 109 -24.65 1.91 6.87
C SER A 109 -25.79 1.46 7.75
N GLY A 110 -26.99 1.97 7.49
CA GLY A 110 -28.16 1.68 8.29
C GLY A 110 -28.56 0.19 8.35
N SER A 111 -28.32 -0.55 7.27
CA SER A 111 -28.60 -2.00 7.15
C SER A 111 -27.68 -2.90 7.99
N MET A 112 -26.49 -2.40 8.33
CA MET A 112 -25.52 -3.13 9.15
C MET A 112 -25.85 -3.19 10.64
N ARG A 113 -26.85 -2.45 11.13
CA ARG A 113 -27.15 -2.29 12.57
C ARG A 113 -27.21 -3.60 13.33
N ASP A 114 -27.98 -4.56 12.85
CA ASP A 114 -28.21 -5.83 13.52
C ASP A 114 -27.07 -6.86 13.30
N LYS A 115 -26.20 -6.61 12.31
CA LYS A 115 -25.05 -7.46 11.95
C LYS A 115 -23.75 -7.02 12.64
N ARG A 116 -23.70 -5.79 13.10
CA ARG A 116 -22.48 -5.10 13.52
C ARG A 116 -21.70 -5.82 14.63
N SER A 117 -22.35 -6.27 15.70
CA SER A 117 -21.66 -6.94 16.82
C SER A 117 -20.92 -8.21 16.38
N LYS A 118 -21.47 -8.96 15.43
CA LYS A 118 -20.81 -10.15 14.88
C LYS A 118 -19.67 -9.81 13.96
N VAL A 119 -19.80 -8.72 13.18
CA VAL A 119 -18.71 -8.21 12.31
C VAL A 119 -17.56 -7.68 13.15
N GLU A 120 -17.82 -6.94 14.21
CA GLU A 120 -16.82 -6.47 15.18
C GLU A 120 -16.05 -7.64 15.81
N ALA A 121 -16.77 -8.66 16.30
CA ALA A 121 -16.16 -9.86 16.86
C ALA A 121 -15.27 -10.59 15.83
N ALA A 122 -15.75 -10.74 14.59
CA ALA A 122 -15.00 -11.36 13.51
C ALA A 122 -13.74 -10.53 13.12
N ALA A 123 -13.84 -9.19 13.08
CA ALA A 123 -12.70 -8.30 12.84
C ALA A 123 -11.63 -8.46 13.93
N LEU A 124 -12.04 -8.54 15.20
CA LEU A 124 -11.12 -8.79 16.31
C LEU A 124 -10.51 -10.20 16.26
N THR A 125 -11.27 -11.20 15.83
CA THR A 125 -10.76 -12.56 15.62
C THR A 125 -9.71 -12.59 14.51
N LEU A 126 -9.96 -11.92 13.38
CA LEU A 126 -8.98 -11.80 12.30
C LEU A 126 -7.64 -11.26 12.81
N VAL A 127 -7.67 -10.21 13.62
CA VAL A 127 -6.45 -9.59 14.15
C VAL A 127 -5.75 -10.47 15.18
N LYS A 128 -6.51 -11.17 16.05
CA LYS A 128 -5.93 -12.11 17.02
C LYS A 128 -5.22 -13.28 16.35
N ASP A 129 -5.72 -13.71 15.19
CA ASP A 129 -5.14 -14.80 14.40
C ASP A 129 -4.01 -14.33 13.47
N SER A 130 -3.83 -13.01 13.35
CA SER A 130 -2.82 -12.40 12.52
C SER A 130 -1.42 -12.46 13.15
N ASN A 131 -0.39 -12.10 12.40
CA ASN A 131 0.98 -12.05 12.90
C ASN A 131 1.10 -10.95 13.98
N PRO A 132 1.71 -11.21 15.14
CA PRO A 132 1.89 -10.20 16.19
C PRO A 132 2.67 -8.95 15.75
N GLN A 133 3.38 -9.02 14.63
CA GLN A 133 4.11 -7.90 14.05
C GLN A 133 3.30 -7.14 12.99
N ASP A 134 2.06 -7.53 12.75
CA ASP A 134 1.17 -6.79 11.88
C ASP A 134 0.85 -5.41 12.46
N GLU A 135 0.64 -4.46 11.59
CA GLU A 135 0.10 -3.15 11.92
C GLU A 135 -1.28 -3.00 11.30
N VAL A 136 -2.24 -2.55 12.08
CA VAL A 136 -3.66 -2.52 11.66
C VAL A 136 -4.22 -1.12 11.78
N PHE A 137 -5.08 -0.74 10.83
CA PHE A 137 -5.95 0.43 10.94
C PHE A 137 -7.40 0.07 10.62
N VAL A 138 -8.31 0.89 11.11
CA VAL A 138 -9.76 0.71 10.94
C VAL A 138 -10.33 1.90 10.19
N VAL A 139 -11.11 1.61 9.15
CA VAL A 139 -11.94 2.58 8.44
C VAL A 139 -13.38 2.12 8.53
N ASN A 140 -14.20 2.88 9.22
CA ASN A 140 -15.65 2.74 9.14
C ASN A 140 -16.18 3.63 8.01
N PHE A 141 -17.21 3.21 7.32
CA PHE A 141 -17.83 4.02 6.28
C PHE A 141 -19.35 3.90 6.28
N ASN A 142 -20.01 4.97 5.87
CA ASN A 142 -21.41 5.04 5.53
C ASN A 142 -21.54 5.93 4.27
N ASP A 143 -22.10 7.14 4.36
CA ASP A 143 -22.06 8.13 3.28
C ASP A 143 -20.64 8.67 3.04
N GLU A 144 -19.75 8.54 4.01
CA GLU A 144 -18.34 8.96 3.99
C GLU A 144 -17.46 7.92 4.65
N ALA A 145 -16.12 8.02 4.46
CA ALA A 145 -15.12 7.15 5.06
C ALA A 145 -14.43 7.83 6.25
N TYR A 146 -14.26 7.11 7.35
CA TYR A 146 -13.69 7.60 8.61
C TYR A 146 -12.57 6.68 9.09
N LYS A 147 -11.37 7.24 9.33
CA LYS A 147 -10.31 6.52 10.04
C LYS A 147 -10.54 6.68 11.54
N ASP A 148 -10.83 5.59 12.23
CA ASP A 148 -11.31 5.59 13.62
C ASP A 148 -10.27 5.15 14.66
N LEU A 149 -8.99 5.21 14.35
CA LEU A 149 -7.94 5.08 15.35
C LEU A 149 -7.80 6.35 16.21
N PRO A 150 -7.21 6.25 17.41
CA PRO A 150 -6.88 7.41 18.23
C PRO A 150 -6.12 8.48 17.45
N HIS A 151 -6.39 9.76 17.76
CA HIS A 151 -5.81 10.89 17.05
C HIS A 151 -4.27 10.80 17.01
N GLY A 152 -3.70 11.00 15.83
CA GLY A 152 -2.25 10.94 15.58
C GLY A 152 -1.70 9.54 15.34
N LYS A 153 -2.51 8.47 15.42
CA LYS A 153 -2.10 7.11 15.08
C LYS A 153 -2.49 6.75 13.65
N ASP A 154 -1.53 6.28 12.89
CA ASP A 154 -1.77 5.74 11.54
C ASP A 154 -2.09 4.25 11.58
N PHE A 155 -1.46 3.51 12.50
CA PHE A 155 -1.67 2.08 12.74
C PHE A 155 -1.64 1.77 14.24
N THR A 156 -2.17 0.61 14.60
CA THR A 156 -2.06 0.03 15.94
C THR A 156 -1.86 -1.48 15.87
N SER A 157 -1.26 -2.05 16.89
CA SER A 157 -1.27 -3.49 17.21
C SER A 157 -2.04 -3.79 18.51
N ASP A 158 -2.62 -2.76 19.14
CA ASP A 158 -3.40 -2.90 20.37
C ASP A 158 -4.85 -3.27 20.06
N ILE A 159 -5.27 -4.46 20.49
CA ILE A 159 -6.62 -4.98 20.30
C ILE A 159 -7.69 -4.08 20.93
N LYS A 160 -7.40 -3.42 22.07
CA LYS A 160 -8.36 -2.54 22.72
C LYS A 160 -8.62 -1.28 21.89
N GLU A 161 -7.56 -0.69 21.31
CA GLU A 161 -7.72 0.47 20.43
C GLU A 161 -8.52 0.11 19.18
N MET A 162 -8.33 -1.09 18.63
CA MET A 162 -9.14 -1.58 17.50
C MET A 162 -10.60 -1.81 17.90
N GLU A 163 -10.84 -2.39 19.08
CA GLU A 163 -12.20 -2.57 19.61
C GLU A 163 -12.91 -1.23 19.79
N GLU A 164 -12.21 -0.21 20.29
CA GLU A 164 -12.75 1.15 20.43
C GLU A 164 -13.00 1.79 19.04
N ALA A 165 -12.09 1.61 18.09
CA ALA A 165 -12.24 2.12 16.73
C ALA A 165 -13.45 1.52 16.01
N LEU A 166 -13.69 0.22 16.17
CA LEU A 166 -14.84 -0.47 15.59
C LEU A 166 -16.19 -0.01 16.17
N LYS A 167 -16.22 0.51 17.40
CA LYS A 167 -17.45 0.90 18.11
C LYS A 167 -17.82 2.38 17.96
N ARG A 168 -16.98 3.22 17.31
CA ARG A 168 -17.12 4.69 17.34
C ARG A 168 -18.31 5.26 16.58
N ILE A 169 -18.80 4.59 15.55
CA ILE A 169 -19.80 5.11 14.63
C ILE A 169 -21.11 4.35 14.77
N ASP A 170 -22.23 5.08 14.84
CA ASP A 170 -23.57 4.50 14.80
C ASP A 170 -23.94 4.11 13.36
N SER A 171 -24.60 2.95 13.19
CA SER A 171 -25.07 2.49 11.89
C SER A 171 -26.17 3.39 11.33
N ARG A 172 -25.86 4.11 10.24
CA ARG A 172 -26.75 5.08 9.57
C ARG A 172 -26.25 5.41 8.17
N GLY A 173 -27.12 6.04 7.37
CA GLY A 173 -26.77 6.54 6.04
C GLY A 173 -26.64 5.45 4.99
N GLY A 174 -26.02 5.80 3.88
CA GLY A 174 -25.77 4.94 2.71
C GLY A 174 -24.46 4.18 2.78
N THR A 175 -23.94 3.77 1.60
CA THR A 175 -22.79 2.87 1.47
C THR A 175 -21.78 3.44 0.47
N ALA A 176 -20.74 4.15 0.96
CA ALA A 176 -19.65 4.70 0.16
C ALA A 176 -18.40 3.79 0.19
N MET A 177 -18.58 2.51 -0.14
CA MET A 177 -17.54 1.48 -0.06
C MET A 177 -16.33 1.79 -0.94
N ARG A 178 -16.54 2.22 -2.19
CA ARG A 178 -15.45 2.51 -3.13
C ARG A 178 -14.59 3.67 -2.66
N ASP A 179 -15.20 4.71 -2.08
CA ASP A 179 -14.49 5.85 -1.51
C ASP A 179 -13.67 5.40 -0.29
N ALA A 180 -14.22 4.53 0.56
CA ALA A 180 -13.52 3.96 1.72
C ALA A 180 -12.31 3.09 1.31
N ILE A 181 -12.47 2.25 0.27
CA ILE A 181 -11.35 1.46 -0.28
C ILE A 181 -10.28 2.40 -0.85
N ARG A 182 -10.67 3.43 -1.63
CA ARG A 182 -9.73 4.38 -2.20
C ARG A 182 -8.97 5.14 -1.11
N PHE A 183 -9.66 5.64 -0.10
CA PHE A 183 -9.06 6.29 1.07
C PHE A 183 -8.05 5.36 1.77
N SER A 184 -8.42 4.10 1.96
CA SER A 184 -7.55 3.10 2.61
C SER A 184 -6.31 2.74 1.78
N ILE A 185 -6.43 2.69 0.45
CA ILE A 185 -5.29 2.50 -0.46
C ILE A 185 -4.31 3.68 -0.35
N ASP A 186 -4.82 4.90 -0.35
CA ASP A 186 -3.99 6.10 -0.23
C ASP A 186 -3.30 6.13 1.16
N HIS A 187 -4.00 5.76 2.23
CA HIS A 187 -3.42 5.64 3.57
C HIS A 187 -2.29 4.58 3.61
N LEU A 188 -2.51 3.40 3.04
CA LEU A 188 -1.48 2.35 2.94
C LEU A 188 -0.28 2.80 2.10
N LYS A 189 -0.50 3.55 1.02
CA LYS A 189 0.58 4.05 0.17
C LYS A 189 1.47 5.03 0.91
N GLU A 190 0.90 5.92 1.74
CA GLU A 190 1.61 6.98 2.43
C GLU A 190 2.24 6.54 3.75
N LYS A 191 1.60 5.64 4.48
CA LYS A 191 1.87 5.39 5.90
C LYS A 191 2.30 3.95 6.23
N ALA A 192 2.08 2.97 5.34
CA ALA A 192 2.40 1.58 5.63
C ALA A 192 3.90 1.34 5.80
N HIS A 193 4.27 0.60 6.85
CA HIS A 193 5.65 0.22 7.14
C HIS A 193 5.97 -1.22 6.67
N ARG A 194 4.94 -2.02 6.33
CA ARG A 194 5.10 -3.39 5.84
C ARG A 194 5.02 -3.41 4.31
N GLU A 195 5.81 -4.28 3.70
CA GLU A 195 5.79 -4.43 2.22
C GLU A 195 4.46 -5.01 1.75
N LYS A 196 3.96 -6.04 2.45
CA LYS A 196 2.68 -6.67 2.14
C LYS A 196 1.53 -5.84 2.73
N LYS A 197 0.61 -5.44 1.86
CA LYS A 197 -0.53 -4.57 2.18
C LYS A 197 -1.83 -5.30 1.90
N VAL A 198 -2.73 -5.30 2.87
CA VAL A 198 -3.99 -6.04 2.79
C VAL A 198 -5.16 -5.16 3.24
N LEU A 199 -6.27 -5.25 2.53
CA LEU A 199 -7.56 -4.67 2.94
C LEU A 199 -8.59 -5.80 3.08
N VAL A 200 -9.27 -5.83 4.20
CA VAL A 200 -10.46 -6.67 4.40
C VAL A 200 -11.67 -5.76 4.44
N VAL A 201 -12.59 -5.95 3.50
CA VAL A 201 -13.77 -5.09 3.31
C VAL A 201 -15.01 -5.87 3.69
N VAL A 202 -15.78 -5.38 4.64
CA VAL A 202 -17.05 -6.00 5.06
C VAL A 202 -18.19 -5.05 4.76
N THR A 203 -19.16 -5.50 3.96
CA THR A 203 -20.36 -4.73 3.58
C THR A 203 -21.55 -5.66 3.44
N ASP A 204 -22.76 -5.13 3.58
CA ASP A 204 -24.00 -5.89 3.37
C ASP A 204 -24.83 -5.38 2.21
N GLY A 205 -24.31 -4.45 1.41
CA GLY A 205 -25.05 -3.82 0.33
C GLY A 205 -24.24 -3.42 -0.89
N ASN A 206 -24.98 -2.93 -1.87
CA ASN A 206 -24.40 -2.32 -3.06
C ASN A 206 -23.98 -0.88 -2.76
N ASP A 207 -22.85 -0.46 -3.33
CA ASP A 207 -22.35 0.91 -3.21
C ASP A 207 -23.30 1.90 -3.89
N ASN A 208 -23.85 2.83 -3.12
CA ASN A 208 -24.86 3.81 -3.56
C ASN A 208 -24.46 5.27 -3.28
N SER A 209 -23.36 5.53 -2.55
CA SER A 209 -22.97 6.86 -2.10
C SER A 209 -21.58 7.29 -2.56
N SER A 210 -20.75 6.39 -3.11
CA SER A 210 -19.40 6.73 -3.53
C SER A 210 -19.35 7.66 -4.74
N LEU A 211 -18.39 8.59 -4.71
CA LEU A 211 -18.01 9.45 -5.82
C LEU A 211 -17.04 8.76 -6.80
N VAL A 212 -16.21 7.86 -6.30
CA VAL A 212 -15.21 7.12 -7.10
C VAL A 212 -15.87 5.96 -7.83
N THR A 213 -15.52 5.78 -9.11
CA THR A 213 -16.00 4.65 -9.91
C THR A 213 -15.29 3.36 -9.56
N LEU A 214 -15.95 2.20 -9.78
CA LEU A 214 -15.33 0.88 -9.58
C LEU A 214 -14.03 0.73 -10.39
N GLN A 215 -14.02 1.19 -11.64
CA GLN A 215 -12.83 1.12 -12.50
C GLN A 215 -11.64 1.88 -11.90
N ASN A 216 -11.89 3.07 -11.31
CA ASN A 216 -10.84 3.86 -10.67
C ASN A 216 -10.29 3.19 -9.42
N VAL A 217 -11.15 2.53 -8.61
CA VAL A 217 -10.69 1.79 -7.43
C VAL A 217 -9.90 0.54 -7.82
N VAL A 218 -10.38 -0.22 -8.80
CA VAL A 218 -9.66 -1.39 -9.34
C VAL A 218 -8.28 -0.96 -9.87
N ARG A 219 -8.22 0.13 -10.65
CA ARG A 219 -6.94 0.65 -11.15
C ARG A 219 -6.01 1.07 -10.01
N ALA A 220 -6.51 1.79 -9.01
CA ALA A 220 -5.73 2.19 -7.84
C ALA A 220 -5.19 0.99 -7.06
N SER A 221 -6.01 -0.06 -6.88
CA SER A 221 -5.61 -1.30 -6.23
C SER A 221 -4.48 -2.01 -6.99
N GLN A 222 -4.58 -2.09 -8.32
CA GLN A 222 -3.53 -2.67 -9.17
C GLN A 222 -2.23 -1.85 -9.16
N GLN A 223 -2.33 -0.52 -9.05
CA GLN A 223 -1.17 0.37 -8.93
C GLN A 223 -0.49 0.29 -7.57
N SER A 224 -1.22 0.02 -6.51
CA SER A 224 -0.70 0.00 -5.14
C SER A 224 -0.17 -1.37 -4.69
N GLY A 225 -0.50 -2.44 -5.41
CA GLY A 225 -0.15 -3.81 -5.01
C GLY A 225 -0.88 -4.31 -3.76
N VAL A 226 -1.97 -3.65 -3.36
CA VAL A 226 -2.77 -4.03 -2.20
C VAL A 226 -3.63 -5.24 -2.52
N LEU A 227 -3.64 -6.25 -1.64
CA LEU A 227 -4.54 -7.40 -1.69
C LEU A 227 -5.88 -7.01 -1.06
N ILE A 228 -7.00 -7.34 -1.70
CA ILE A 228 -8.34 -7.03 -1.17
C ILE A 228 -9.13 -8.32 -0.95
N TYR A 229 -9.63 -8.50 0.28
CA TYR A 229 -10.49 -9.61 0.70
C TYR A 229 -11.88 -9.07 1.03
N PRO A 230 -12.81 -9.09 0.08
CA PRO A 230 -14.18 -8.66 0.33
C PRO A 230 -15.00 -9.74 1.02
N VAL A 231 -15.83 -9.32 1.99
CA VAL A 231 -16.84 -10.13 2.67
C VAL A 231 -18.21 -9.46 2.48
N GLY A 232 -19.06 -10.05 1.65
CA GLY A 232 -20.37 -9.49 1.30
C GLY A 232 -21.49 -10.21 2.04
N LEU A 233 -22.17 -9.57 2.99
CA LEU A 233 -23.29 -10.07 3.78
C LEU A 233 -24.62 -9.86 3.04
N LEU A 234 -24.73 -10.36 1.80
CA LEU A 234 -25.75 -10.01 0.82
C LEU A 234 -27.01 -10.88 0.87
N SER A 235 -27.17 -11.73 1.88
CA SER A 235 -28.28 -12.69 1.96
C SER A 235 -29.67 -12.03 2.12
N GLU A 236 -29.70 -10.83 2.68
CA GLU A 236 -30.91 -10.03 2.92
C GLU A 236 -31.14 -8.94 1.86
N GLU A 237 -30.18 -8.78 0.92
CA GLU A 237 -30.24 -7.76 -0.11
C GLU A 237 -31.19 -8.15 -1.24
N VAL A 238 -31.78 -7.16 -1.92
CA VAL A 238 -32.57 -7.38 -3.12
C VAL A 238 -31.70 -8.09 -4.18
N PRO A 239 -32.20 -9.15 -4.85
CA PRO A 239 -31.37 -9.99 -5.73
C PRO A 239 -30.59 -9.23 -6.80
N GLU A 240 -31.14 -8.17 -7.37
CA GLU A 240 -30.45 -7.34 -8.37
C GLU A 240 -29.29 -6.55 -7.75
N GLU A 241 -29.47 -5.97 -6.56
CA GLU A 241 -28.44 -5.23 -5.82
C GLU A 241 -27.37 -6.19 -5.30
N ALA A 242 -27.77 -7.35 -4.75
CA ALA A 242 -26.84 -8.40 -4.36
C ALA A 242 -25.94 -8.83 -5.51
N ARG A 243 -26.49 -9.01 -6.71
CA ARG A 243 -25.72 -9.37 -7.91
C ARG A 243 -24.72 -8.27 -8.30
N ARG A 244 -25.12 -7.00 -8.26
CA ARG A 244 -24.23 -5.85 -8.54
C ARG A 244 -23.09 -5.78 -7.51
N ALA A 245 -23.41 -5.92 -6.24
CA ALA A 245 -22.41 -5.96 -5.16
C ALA A 245 -21.44 -7.14 -5.35
N GLN A 246 -21.94 -8.34 -5.64
CA GLN A 246 -21.11 -9.52 -5.91
C GLN A 246 -20.15 -9.30 -7.08
N GLN A 247 -20.60 -8.69 -8.18
CA GLN A 247 -19.76 -8.39 -9.34
C GLN A 247 -18.67 -7.36 -8.97
N ALA A 248 -19.01 -6.30 -8.23
CA ALA A 248 -18.05 -5.29 -7.83
C ALA A 248 -17.00 -5.84 -6.86
N LEU A 249 -17.42 -6.59 -5.84
CA LEU A 249 -16.53 -7.22 -4.87
C LEU A 249 -15.65 -8.29 -5.54
N GLY A 250 -16.21 -9.09 -6.44
CA GLY A 250 -15.46 -10.08 -7.23
C GLY A 250 -14.38 -9.44 -8.10
N ALA A 251 -14.69 -8.33 -8.79
CA ALA A 251 -13.73 -7.61 -9.61
C ALA A 251 -12.54 -7.07 -8.79
N LEU A 252 -12.78 -6.59 -7.57
CA LEU A 252 -11.73 -6.11 -6.66
C LEU A 252 -10.81 -7.26 -6.21
N ALA A 253 -11.39 -8.39 -5.80
CA ALA A 253 -10.62 -9.55 -5.38
C ALA A 253 -9.79 -10.14 -6.54
N GLU A 254 -10.39 -10.32 -7.71
CA GLU A 254 -9.72 -10.85 -8.90
C GLU A 254 -8.56 -9.94 -9.36
N ALA A 255 -8.78 -8.63 -9.38
CA ALA A 255 -7.75 -7.67 -9.77
C ALA A 255 -6.52 -7.72 -8.87
N THR A 256 -6.70 -8.01 -7.59
CA THR A 256 -5.67 -7.92 -6.55
C THR A 256 -5.09 -9.26 -6.11
N GLY A 257 -5.73 -10.38 -6.43
CA GLY A 257 -5.32 -11.73 -6.01
C GLY A 257 -5.86 -12.14 -4.64
N GLY A 258 -6.84 -11.39 -4.12
CA GLY A 258 -7.58 -11.76 -2.92
C GLY A 258 -8.68 -12.79 -3.19
N GLU A 259 -9.55 -12.96 -2.22
CA GLU A 259 -10.68 -13.89 -2.27
C GLU A 259 -11.95 -13.22 -1.75
N THR A 260 -13.09 -13.48 -2.41
CA THR A 260 -14.39 -12.95 -2.03
C THR A 260 -15.17 -13.99 -1.23
N PHE A 261 -15.82 -13.56 -0.16
CA PHE A 261 -16.67 -14.42 0.67
C PHE A 261 -18.10 -13.88 0.68
N PHE A 262 -19.06 -14.76 0.48
CA PHE A 262 -20.49 -14.45 0.52
C PHE A 262 -21.18 -15.40 1.50
N PRO A 263 -21.08 -15.15 2.83
CA PRO A 263 -21.76 -15.97 3.82
C PRO A 263 -23.29 -15.88 3.67
N LYS A 264 -23.97 -16.99 3.91
CA LYS A 264 -25.44 -17.01 3.96
C LYS A 264 -25.97 -16.46 5.27
N GLU A 265 -25.22 -16.70 6.34
CA GLU A 265 -25.55 -16.28 7.70
C GLU A 265 -24.44 -15.40 8.28
N VAL A 266 -24.81 -14.36 9.01
CA VAL A 266 -23.82 -13.48 9.69
C VAL A 266 -22.97 -14.27 10.71
N SER A 267 -23.46 -15.39 11.22
CA SER A 267 -22.71 -16.31 12.10
C SER A 267 -21.47 -16.92 11.45
N GLU A 268 -21.38 -16.94 10.12
CA GLU A 268 -20.23 -17.49 9.39
C GLU A 268 -19.03 -16.53 9.32
N VAL A 269 -19.20 -15.22 9.63
CA VAL A 269 -18.14 -14.22 9.46
C VAL A 269 -16.91 -14.49 10.33
N GLU A 270 -17.08 -15.08 11.51
CA GLU A 270 -15.95 -15.44 12.38
C GLU A 270 -15.10 -16.55 11.72
N ARG A 271 -15.73 -17.58 11.18
CA ARG A 271 -15.02 -18.63 10.43
C ARG A 271 -14.32 -18.07 9.19
N ILE A 272 -14.95 -17.11 8.51
CA ILE A 272 -14.33 -16.42 7.37
C ILE A 272 -13.12 -15.61 7.83
N ALA A 273 -13.20 -14.94 8.98
CA ALA A 273 -12.06 -14.19 9.55
C ALA A 273 -10.85 -15.10 9.78
N HIS A 274 -11.04 -16.27 10.40
CA HIS A 274 -10.00 -17.30 10.52
C HIS A 274 -9.43 -17.73 9.15
N THR A 275 -10.29 -17.95 8.16
CA THR A 275 -9.88 -18.34 6.81
C THR A 275 -9.04 -17.24 6.15
N VAL A 276 -9.47 -15.98 6.25
CA VAL A 276 -8.74 -14.83 5.68
C VAL A 276 -7.37 -14.68 6.35
N ALA A 277 -7.30 -14.74 7.69
CA ALA A 277 -6.03 -14.70 8.42
C ALA A 277 -5.10 -15.82 7.95
N HIS A 278 -5.61 -17.04 7.85
CA HIS A 278 -4.84 -18.20 7.37
C HIS A 278 -4.37 -18.02 5.92
N ASN A 279 -5.22 -17.50 5.03
CA ASN A 279 -4.87 -17.23 3.63
C ASN A 279 -3.76 -16.18 3.53
N ILE A 280 -3.87 -15.08 4.27
CA ILE A 280 -2.87 -14.00 4.29
C ILE A 280 -1.50 -14.54 4.70
N ARG A 281 -1.44 -15.41 5.71
CA ARG A 281 -0.19 -15.96 6.28
C ARG A 281 0.45 -17.07 5.44
N ASN A 282 -0.30 -17.72 4.56
CA ASN A 282 0.16 -18.91 3.83
C ASN A 282 0.28 -18.70 2.31
N GLN A 283 0.52 -17.47 1.88
CA GLN A 283 0.79 -17.17 0.46
C GLN A 283 2.25 -17.43 0.10
N TYR A 284 2.45 -17.74 -1.17
CA TYR A 284 3.79 -17.72 -1.78
C TYR A 284 4.14 -16.28 -2.18
N SER A 285 5.28 -15.78 -1.75
CA SER A 285 5.87 -14.54 -2.24
C SER A 285 6.81 -14.88 -3.40
N ILE A 286 6.51 -14.34 -4.57
CA ILE A 286 7.22 -14.61 -5.82
C ILE A 286 7.71 -13.29 -6.38
N VAL A 287 9.03 -13.12 -6.48
CA VAL A 287 9.62 -11.92 -7.06
C VAL A 287 10.22 -12.26 -8.41
N TYR A 288 9.95 -11.42 -9.40
CA TYR A 288 10.60 -11.53 -10.71
C TYR A 288 11.04 -10.16 -11.21
N THR A 289 12.01 -10.17 -12.12
CA THR A 289 12.47 -8.98 -12.84
C THR A 289 11.80 -8.99 -14.22
N PRO A 290 10.92 -8.03 -14.54
CA PRO A 290 10.28 -7.96 -15.84
C PRO A 290 11.31 -7.89 -16.97
N ALA A 291 11.09 -8.65 -18.05
CA ALA A 291 11.90 -8.55 -19.26
C ALA A 291 11.73 -7.17 -19.93
N ASP A 292 10.54 -6.61 -19.86
CA ASP A 292 10.26 -5.23 -20.27
C ASP A 292 10.32 -4.29 -19.07
N GLN A 293 11.38 -3.48 -18.99
CA GLN A 293 11.63 -2.50 -17.94
C GLN A 293 11.01 -1.13 -18.19
N SER A 294 10.32 -0.92 -19.34
CA SER A 294 9.72 0.38 -19.65
C SER A 294 8.63 0.78 -18.66
N MET A 295 8.64 2.05 -18.26
CA MET A 295 7.65 2.64 -17.37
C MET A 295 6.74 3.58 -18.16
N ASP A 296 6.02 2.99 -19.11
CA ASP A 296 5.18 3.69 -20.09
C ASP A 296 3.72 3.89 -19.63
N GLY A 297 3.41 3.50 -18.38
CA GLY A 297 2.07 3.61 -17.81
C GLY A 297 1.07 2.58 -18.35
N THR A 298 1.49 1.65 -19.21
CA THR A 298 0.60 0.60 -19.74
C THR A 298 0.35 -0.50 -18.72
N PHE A 299 -0.76 -1.20 -18.89
CA PHE A 299 -1.10 -2.34 -18.05
C PHE A 299 -0.29 -3.57 -18.47
N ARG A 300 0.33 -4.21 -17.49
CA ARG A 300 1.09 -5.47 -17.63
C ARG A 300 0.25 -6.60 -17.06
N GLN A 301 -0.28 -7.45 -17.91
CA GLN A 301 -1.05 -8.61 -17.48
C GLN A 301 -0.14 -9.66 -16.86
N ILE A 302 -0.52 -10.19 -15.70
CA ILE A 302 0.21 -11.26 -15.01
C ILE A 302 -0.62 -12.53 -14.99
N LYS A 303 0.03 -13.66 -15.22
CA LYS A 303 -0.52 -14.99 -15.03
C LYS A 303 0.49 -15.86 -14.30
N VAL A 304 0.09 -16.43 -13.17
CA VAL A 304 0.86 -17.44 -12.45
C VAL A 304 0.24 -18.81 -12.72
N THR A 305 1.06 -19.77 -13.07
CA THR A 305 0.63 -21.18 -13.25
C THR A 305 1.44 -22.08 -12.34
N VAL A 306 0.83 -23.20 -11.94
CA VAL A 306 1.45 -24.23 -11.10
C VAL A 306 1.36 -25.57 -11.82
N ASN A 307 2.51 -26.26 -11.90
CA ASN A 307 2.61 -27.62 -12.41
C ASN A 307 2.87 -28.56 -11.22
N ALA A 308 1.79 -29.18 -10.73
CA ALA A 308 1.82 -30.16 -9.65
C ALA A 308 0.64 -31.13 -9.82
N PRO A 309 0.64 -32.30 -9.17
CA PRO A 309 -0.42 -33.28 -9.27
C PRO A 309 -1.78 -32.74 -8.79
N GLY A 310 -2.83 -33.08 -9.52
CA GLY A 310 -4.23 -32.73 -9.22
C GLY A 310 -4.68 -31.38 -9.79
N PRO A 311 -5.98 -31.11 -9.77
CA PRO A 311 -6.54 -29.83 -10.18
C PRO A 311 -6.25 -28.77 -9.12
N LEU A 312 -5.47 -27.76 -9.48
CA LEU A 312 -5.11 -26.65 -8.62
C LEU A 312 -5.65 -25.33 -9.15
N THR A 313 -6.12 -24.48 -8.24
CA THR A 313 -6.47 -23.09 -8.52
C THR A 313 -5.40 -22.18 -7.96
N VAL A 314 -4.91 -21.24 -8.80
CA VAL A 314 -3.92 -20.24 -8.40
C VAL A 314 -4.57 -18.87 -8.42
N ARG A 315 -4.52 -18.14 -7.32
CA ARG A 315 -4.92 -16.74 -7.21
C ARG A 315 -3.69 -15.87 -7.04
N SER A 316 -3.59 -14.85 -7.86
CA SER A 316 -2.58 -13.78 -7.78
C SER A 316 -3.17 -12.53 -8.40
N ARG A 317 -2.56 -11.37 -8.20
CA ARG A 317 -3.02 -10.17 -8.90
C ARG A 317 -2.99 -10.39 -10.42
N SER A 318 -4.00 -9.85 -11.12
CA SER A 318 -4.17 -10.01 -12.57
C SER A 318 -3.19 -9.17 -13.39
N GLY A 319 -2.53 -8.20 -12.77
CA GLY A 319 -1.55 -7.34 -13.42
C GLY A 319 -1.26 -6.07 -12.62
N TYR A 320 -0.49 -5.18 -13.25
CA TYR A 320 -0.14 -3.87 -12.69
C TYR A 320 0.05 -2.84 -13.80
N TYR A 321 0.08 -1.55 -13.44
CA TYR A 321 0.45 -0.48 -14.36
C TYR A 321 1.95 -0.16 -14.24
N ALA A 322 2.66 -0.13 -15.37
CA ALA A 322 4.09 0.15 -15.42
C ALA A 322 4.38 1.64 -15.19
N THR A 323 4.19 2.11 -13.95
CA THR A 323 4.41 3.51 -13.54
C THR A 323 5.62 3.63 -12.61
N PRO A 324 6.30 4.80 -12.55
CA PRO A 324 7.44 5.02 -11.66
C PRO A 324 7.17 4.75 -10.18
N ASP A 325 5.94 4.94 -9.73
CA ASP A 325 5.52 4.71 -8.33
C ASP A 325 5.60 3.24 -7.88
N GLN A 326 5.71 2.30 -8.82
CA GLN A 326 5.84 0.87 -8.54
C GLN A 326 7.31 0.38 -8.43
N ALA A 327 8.27 1.28 -8.63
CA ALA A 327 9.70 0.94 -8.56
C ALA A 327 10.23 0.77 -7.11
N VAL A 328 9.38 0.78 -6.09
CA VAL A 328 9.79 0.75 -4.69
C VAL A 328 9.70 -0.65 -4.10
N GLY A 329 10.51 -1.54 -4.66
CA GLY A 329 11.05 -2.71 -3.99
C GLY A 329 12.58 -2.60 -3.94
N SER A 330 13.13 -1.38 -3.78
CA SER A 330 14.58 -1.24 -3.67
C SER A 330 15.03 -1.74 -2.30
N THR A 331 15.56 -2.94 -2.25
CA THR A 331 16.47 -3.37 -1.19
C THR A 331 17.56 -2.32 -1.03
N ARG A 332 17.40 -1.44 -0.05
CA ARG A 332 18.47 -0.59 0.43
C ARG A 332 19.53 -1.53 1.03
N ALA A 333 20.57 -1.82 0.25
CA ALA A 333 21.73 -2.52 0.77
C ALA A 333 22.29 -1.71 1.95
N PRO A 334 22.64 -2.35 3.09
CA PRO A 334 23.25 -1.64 4.19
C PRO A 334 24.56 -1.03 3.71
N ALA A 335 24.72 0.28 3.91
CA ALA A 335 25.99 0.96 3.74
C ALA A 335 27.00 0.31 4.69
N ARG A 336 28.13 -0.15 4.14
CA ARG A 336 29.30 -0.58 4.90
C ARG A 336 30.03 0.63 5.44
#